data_61d9a5e219644874395f5a99c6bd6f20
#
_entry.id   61d9a5e219644874395f5a99c6bd6f20
#
_cell.length_a   1.000
_cell.length_b   1.000
_cell.length_c   1.000
_cell.angle_alpha   90.00
_cell.angle_beta   90.00
_cell.angle_gamma   90.00
#
_symmetry.space_group_name_H-M   'P 1'
#
loop_
_entity.id
_entity.type
_entity.pdbx_description
1 polymer ?
#
loop_
_entity_poly.entity_id
_entity_poly.type
_entity_poly.pdbx_seq_one_letter_code
_entity_poly.pdbx_strand_id
1 'polypeptide(L)'
;IELKEYAFLYLILNNLNLIKKNLYLIDNVKLFTTENKIIFSNILEKISSTENLSLDNISIDKKIIERIFKFAQVKYITNFKDDNKKILDILMEIVRDLKNYELEYRIEELESKFSRDLSESTFNEIRKLKKLQKFN
;
A
#
# COMPACT_ATOMS: atom_id res chain seq x y z
N ILE A 1 6.42 -7.78 4.78
CA ILE A 1 5.51 -6.96 3.95
C ILE A 1 4.13 -6.78 4.57
N GLU A 2 3.64 -7.78 5.24
CA GLU A 2 2.32 -7.73 5.88
C GLU A 2 2.23 -6.61 6.92
N LEU A 3 3.28 -6.40 7.72
CA LEU A 3 3.33 -5.31 8.70
C LEU A 3 3.32 -3.93 8.02
N LYS A 4 3.97 -3.79 6.88
CA LYS A 4 3.92 -2.56 6.07
C LYS A 4 2.51 -2.30 5.54
N GLU A 5 1.83 -3.35 5.11
CA GLU A 5 0.45 -3.25 4.66
C GLU A 5 -0.49 -2.83 5.78
N TYR A 6 -0.31 -3.35 6.99
CA TYR A 6 -1.10 -2.92 8.14
C TYR A 6 -0.85 -1.45 8.49
N ALA A 7 0.40 -1.00 8.44
CA ALA A 7 0.74 0.41 8.66
C ALA A 7 0.09 1.31 7.59
N PHE A 8 0.11 0.89 6.35
CA PHE A 8 -0.54 1.58 5.24
C PHE A 8 -2.06 1.73 5.47
N LEU A 9 -2.72 0.62 5.76
CA LEU A 9 -4.17 0.60 6.02
C LEU A 9 -4.53 1.41 7.26
N TYR A 10 -3.72 1.35 8.32
CA TYR A 10 -3.90 2.13 9.53
C TYR A 10 -3.90 3.64 9.25
N LEU A 11 -2.91 4.10 8.48
CA LEU A 11 -2.83 5.52 8.10
C LEU A 11 -4.05 5.98 7.32
N ILE A 12 -4.53 5.17 6.38
CA ILE A 12 -5.71 5.49 5.59
C ILE A 12 -6.94 5.57 6.49
N LEU A 13 -7.16 4.57 7.33
CA LEU A 13 -8.36 4.49 8.18
C LEU A 13 -8.43 5.62 9.21
N ASN A 14 -7.29 6.09 9.70
CA ASN A 14 -7.26 7.19 10.66
C ASN A 14 -7.26 8.59 10.04
N ASN A 15 -7.15 8.68 8.71
CA ASN A 15 -7.03 9.96 8.02
C ASN A 15 -7.88 10.00 6.75
N LEU A 16 -9.09 9.46 6.81
CA LEU A 16 -9.95 9.25 5.65
C LEU A 16 -10.21 10.51 4.82
N ASN A 17 -10.47 11.64 5.47
CA ASN A 17 -10.72 12.90 4.76
C ASN A 17 -9.47 13.43 4.09
N LEU A 18 -8.32 13.30 4.74
CA LEU A 18 -7.03 13.69 4.16
C LEU A 18 -6.69 12.81 2.95
N ILE A 19 -6.91 11.50 3.07
CA ILE A 19 -6.67 10.56 1.98
C ILE A 19 -7.61 10.82 0.81
N LYS A 20 -8.87 11.13 1.06
CA LYS A 20 -9.83 11.47 0.01
C LYS A 20 -9.36 12.64 -0.85
N LYS A 21 -8.75 13.65 -0.24
CA LYS A 21 -8.19 14.81 -0.94
C LYS A 21 -6.92 14.48 -1.73
N ASN A 22 -6.28 13.35 -1.44
CA ASN A 22 -4.98 12.96 -2.00
C ASN A 22 -5.02 11.55 -2.56
N LEU A 23 -6.14 11.10 -3.12
CA LEU A 23 -6.34 9.73 -3.62
C LEU A 23 -5.28 9.31 -4.65
N TYR A 24 -4.76 10.26 -5.42
CA TYR A 24 -3.73 9.97 -6.42
C TYR A 24 -2.43 9.38 -5.81
N LEU A 25 -2.21 9.57 -4.52
CA LEU A 25 -1.04 9.02 -3.83
C LEU A 25 -1.15 7.52 -3.62
N ILE A 26 -2.35 6.97 -3.55
CA ILE A 26 -2.59 5.57 -3.16
C ILE A 26 -3.32 4.73 -4.20
N ASP A 27 -3.88 5.32 -5.24
CA ASP A 27 -4.74 4.63 -6.20
C ASP A 27 -4.01 3.54 -7.01
N ASN A 28 -2.70 3.66 -7.17
CA ASN A 28 -1.86 2.71 -7.90
C ASN A 28 -1.14 1.70 -7.01
N VAL A 29 -1.36 1.74 -5.70
CA VAL A 29 -0.71 0.82 -4.77
C VAL A 29 -1.34 -0.56 -4.87
N LYS A 30 -0.49 -1.60 -4.96
CA LYS A 30 -0.93 -3.00 -4.98
C LYS A 30 -0.44 -3.70 -3.72
N LEU A 31 -1.37 -4.28 -2.98
CA LEU A 31 -1.04 -5.06 -1.80
C LEU A 31 -0.86 -6.54 -2.18
N PHE A 32 -0.12 -7.27 -1.37
CA PHE A 32 0.21 -8.67 -1.62
C PHE A 32 -0.69 -9.65 -0.89
N THR A 33 -0.98 -9.36 0.39
CA THR A 33 -1.83 -10.22 1.20
C THR A 33 -3.25 -10.17 0.64
N THR A 34 -3.82 -11.32 0.33
CA THR A 34 -5.14 -11.42 -0.29
C THR A 34 -6.22 -10.71 0.52
N GLU A 35 -6.21 -10.92 1.84
CA GLU A 35 -7.14 -10.26 2.75
C GLU A 35 -6.98 -8.74 2.72
N ASN A 36 -5.74 -8.24 2.74
CA ASN A 36 -5.46 -6.81 2.71
C ASN A 36 -5.84 -6.17 1.36
N LYS A 37 -5.69 -6.89 0.26
CA LYS A 37 -6.18 -6.43 -1.06
C LYS A 37 -7.67 -6.17 -1.04
N ILE A 38 -8.44 -7.07 -0.47
CA ILE A 38 -9.90 -6.96 -0.40
C ILE A 38 -10.28 -5.77 0.48
N ILE A 39 -9.64 -5.63 1.64
CA ILE A 39 -9.86 -4.51 2.57
C ILE A 39 -9.56 -3.18 1.86
N PHE A 40 -8.45 -3.08 1.19
CA PHE A 40 -8.04 -1.86 0.49
C PHE A 40 -9.01 -1.50 -0.63
N SER A 41 -9.44 -2.47 -1.43
CA SER A 41 -10.45 -2.24 -2.46
C SER A 41 -11.76 -1.71 -1.90
N ASN A 42 -12.19 -2.27 -0.77
CA ASN A 42 -13.42 -1.82 -0.09
C ASN A 42 -13.27 -0.38 0.43
N ILE A 43 -12.12 -0.05 1.00
CA ILE A 43 -11.82 1.30 1.47
C ILE A 43 -11.85 2.30 0.30
N LEU A 44 -11.19 2.00 -0.80
CA LEU A 44 -11.16 2.87 -1.99
C LEU A 44 -12.56 3.12 -2.53
N GLU A 45 -13.37 2.08 -2.62
CA GLU A 45 -14.75 2.20 -3.09
C GLU A 45 -15.57 3.12 -2.18
N LYS A 46 -15.47 2.96 -0.87
CA LYS A 46 -16.19 3.78 0.10
C LYS A 46 -15.70 5.23 0.11
N ILE A 47 -14.41 5.46 0.02
CA ILE A 47 -13.83 6.80 -0.05
C ILE A 47 -14.36 7.55 -1.28
N SER A 48 -14.48 6.87 -2.41
CA SER A 48 -14.95 7.49 -3.65
C SER A 48 -16.44 7.81 -3.64
N SER A 49 -17.24 7.07 -2.85
CA SER A 49 -18.72 7.18 -2.89
C SER A 49 -19.34 7.94 -1.73
N THR A 50 -18.59 8.28 -0.68
CA THR A 50 -19.12 8.85 0.57
C THR A 50 -18.56 10.25 0.81
N GLU A 51 -19.44 11.23 1.08
CA GLU A 51 -19.01 12.61 1.36
C GLU A 51 -18.45 12.78 2.76
N ASN A 52 -19.11 12.22 3.77
CA ASN A 52 -18.67 12.28 5.16
C ASN A 52 -18.04 10.95 5.57
N LEU A 53 -16.71 10.94 5.62
CA LEU A 53 -15.94 9.75 5.92
C LEU A 53 -15.60 9.65 7.40
N SER A 54 -16.04 8.58 8.05
CA SER A 54 -15.60 8.19 9.38
C SER A 54 -15.42 6.67 9.42
N LEU A 55 -14.70 6.17 10.41
CA LEU A 55 -14.55 4.73 10.61
C LEU A 55 -15.90 4.01 10.72
N ASP A 56 -16.90 4.68 11.30
CA ASP A 56 -18.23 4.11 11.48
C ASP A 56 -18.98 3.98 10.15
N ASN A 57 -18.67 4.81 9.16
CA ASN A 57 -19.32 4.81 7.85
C ASN A 57 -18.69 3.82 6.87
N ILE A 58 -17.54 3.27 7.20
CA ILE A 58 -16.89 2.27 6.38
C ILE A 58 -17.37 0.90 6.84
N SER A 59 -18.00 0.14 5.93
CA SER A 59 -18.54 -1.17 6.23
C SER A 59 -17.43 -2.23 6.25
N ILE A 60 -16.51 -2.10 7.21
CA ILE A 60 -15.44 -3.08 7.45
C ILE A 60 -15.71 -3.73 8.80
N ASP A 61 -15.52 -5.05 8.86
CA ASP A 61 -15.67 -5.82 10.09
C ASP A 61 -14.77 -5.24 11.19
N LYS A 62 -15.33 -5.01 12.37
CA LYS A 62 -14.60 -4.50 13.54
C LYS A 62 -13.39 -5.35 13.90
N LYS A 63 -13.47 -6.67 13.73
CA LYS A 63 -12.35 -7.58 13.99
C LYS A 63 -11.16 -7.31 13.06
N ILE A 64 -11.44 -6.96 11.81
CA ILE A 64 -10.42 -6.61 10.83
C ILE A 64 -9.75 -5.30 11.21
N ILE A 65 -10.54 -4.29 11.58
CA ILE A 65 -10.03 -2.99 12.04
C ILE A 65 -9.15 -3.18 13.28
N GLU A 66 -9.61 -3.96 14.25
CA GLU A 66 -8.83 -4.27 15.46
C GLU A 66 -7.50 -4.94 15.13
N ARG A 67 -7.48 -5.86 14.17
CA ARG A 67 -6.26 -6.52 13.71
C ARG A 67 -5.28 -5.52 13.11
N ILE A 68 -5.77 -4.65 12.22
CA ILE A 68 -4.95 -3.61 11.60
C ILE A 68 -4.34 -2.71 12.67
N PHE A 69 -5.14 -2.26 13.63
CA PHE A 69 -4.67 -1.37 14.69
C PHE A 69 -3.69 -2.06 15.65
N LYS A 70 -3.87 -3.36 15.90
CA LYS A 70 -2.98 -4.12 16.76
C LYS A 70 -1.60 -4.32 16.15
N PHE A 71 -1.51 -4.62 14.86
CA PHE A 71 -0.27 -4.97 14.19
C PHE A 71 0.41 -3.81 13.48
N ALA A 72 -0.26 -2.67 13.31
CA ALA A 72 0.36 -1.46 12.79
C ALA A 72 1.40 -0.93 13.79
N GLN A 73 2.47 -0.33 13.27
CA GLN A 73 3.51 0.27 14.12
C GLN A 73 2.99 1.60 14.69
N VAL A 74 2.13 1.51 15.68
CA VAL A 74 1.33 2.61 16.23
C VAL A 74 2.19 3.75 16.79
N LYS A 75 3.29 3.42 17.47
CA LYS A 75 4.18 4.43 18.07
C LYS A 75 4.77 5.41 17.05
N TYR A 76 5.03 4.91 15.85
CA TYR A 76 5.60 5.70 14.77
C TYR A 76 4.60 6.69 14.20
N ILE A 77 3.31 6.33 14.22
CA ILE A 77 2.23 7.05 13.53
C ILE A 77 1.53 8.04 14.47
N THR A 78 1.34 7.68 15.74
CA THR A 78 0.59 8.51 16.70
C THR A 78 1.28 9.83 17.04
N ASN A 79 2.61 9.91 16.92
CA ASN A 79 3.36 11.13 17.20
C ASN A 79 3.07 12.28 16.23
N PHE A 80 2.42 12.00 15.09
CA PHE A 80 2.16 12.97 14.03
C PHE A 80 0.69 13.18 13.75
N LYS A 81 -0.17 12.81 14.70
CA LYS A 81 -1.62 12.75 14.52
C LYS A 81 -2.25 14.04 13.98
N ASP A 82 -1.74 15.21 14.36
CA ASP A 82 -2.30 16.52 14.00
C ASP A 82 -1.50 17.24 12.90
N ASP A 83 -0.49 16.59 12.31
CA ASP A 83 0.34 17.19 11.28
C ASP A 83 0.11 16.49 9.94
N ASN A 84 -0.75 17.06 9.12
CA ASN A 84 -1.13 16.50 7.82
C ASN A 84 0.07 16.29 6.88
N LYS A 85 1.02 17.21 6.89
CA LYS A 85 2.23 17.09 6.06
C LYS A 85 3.06 15.87 6.44
N LYS A 86 3.28 15.67 7.74
CA LYS A 86 4.04 14.53 8.24
C LYS A 86 3.32 13.21 7.98
N ILE A 87 2.00 13.20 8.11
CA ILE A 87 1.18 12.02 7.78
C ILE A 87 1.36 11.65 6.30
N LEU A 88 1.28 12.63 5.40
CA LEU A 88 1.47 12.39 3.97
C LEU A 88 2.89 11.96 3.66
N ASP A 89 3.90 12.52 4.31
CA ASP A 89 5.30 12.12 4.12
C ASP A 89 5.53 10.66 4.54
N ILE A 90 4.97 10.24 5.68
CA ILE A 90 5.04 8.85 6.15
C ILE A 90 4.30 7.92 5.18
N LEU A 91 3.12 8.34 4.73
CA LEU A 91 2.34 7.58 3.75
C LEU A 91 3.13 7.36 2.47
N MET A 92 3.78 8.40 1.95
CA MET A 92 4.60 8.31 0.74
C MET A 92 5.78 7.38 0.91
N GLU A 93 6.41 7.39 2.08
CA GLU A 93 7.50 6.48 2.40
C GLU A 93 7.02 5.01 2.39
N ILE A 94 5.88 4.74 3.01
CA ILE A 94 5.28 3.40 3.02
C ILE A 94 4.89 2.97 1.59
N VAL A 95 4.28 3.86 0.82
CA VAL A 95 3.91 3.60 -0.57
C VAL A 95 5.15 3.25 -1.40
N ARG A 96 6.24 3.97 -1.20
CA ARG A 96 7.51 3.67 -1.88
C ARG A 96 8.02 2.27 -1.54
N ASP A 97 7.99 1.90 -0.27
CA ASP A 97 8.42 0.58 0.18
C ASP A 97 7.54 -0.53 -0.41
N LEU A 98 6.24 -0.32 -0.47
CA LEU A 98 5.31 -1.28 -1.07
C LEU A 98 5.53 -1.44 -2.57
N LYS A 99 5.79 -0.34 -3.29
CA LYS A 99 6.10 -0.38 -4.72
C LYS A 99 7.43 -1.08 -5.00
N ASN A 100 8.44 -0.84 -4.18
CA ASN A 100 9.73 -1.53 -4.31
C ASN A 100 9.58 -3.03 -4.08
N TYR A 101 8.78 -3.43 -3.10
CA TYR A 101 8.50 -4.84 -2.87
C TYR A 101 7.82 -5.49 -4.08
N GLU A 102 6.87 -4.82 -4.69
CA GLU A 102 6.20 -5.30 -5.91
C GLU A 102 7.22 -5.49 -7.05
N LEU A 103 8.12 -4.52 -7.26
CA LEU A 103 9.16 -4.61 -8.27
C LEU A 103 10.10 -5.78 -8.02
N GLU A 104 10.55 -5.96 -6.79
CA GLU A 104 11.41 -7.09 -6.40
C GLU A 104 10.75 -8.43 -6.67
N TYR A 105 9.47 -8.55 -6.30
CA TYR A 105 8.71 -9.77 -6.55
C TYR A 105 8.59 -10.08 -8.05
N ARG A 106 8.29 -9.08 -8.86
CA ARG A 106 8.20 -9.23 -10.32
C ARG A 106 9.54 -9.60 -10.94
N ILE A 107 10.62 -9.00 -10.45
CA ILE A 107 11.98 -9.33 -10.90
C ILE A 107 12.30 -10.80 -10.58
N GLU A 108 12.01 -11.25 -9.37
CA GLU A 108 12.22 -12.64 -8.96
C GLU A 108 11.43 -13.63 -9.81
N GLU A 109 10.16 -13.33 -10.10
CA GLU A 109 9.34 -14.15 -10.99
C GLU A 109 9.95 -14.25 -12.38
N LEU A 110 10.39 -13.14 -12.95
CA LEU A 110 10.98 -13.10 -14.29
C LEU A 110 12.34 -13.79 -14.34
N GLU A 111 13.16 -13.64 -13.31
CA GLU A 111 14.43 -14.35 -13.19
C GLU A 111 14.23 -15.86 -13.13
N SER A 112 13.24 -16.31 -12.38
CA SER A 112 12.85 -17.72 -12.31
C SER A 112 12.38 -18.24 -13.68
N LYS A 113 11.57 -17.44 -14.39
CA LYS A 113 11.08 -17.76 -15.72
C LYS A 113 12.24 -17.77 -16.74
N PHE A 114 13.13 -16.80 -16.68
CA PHE A 114 14.30 -16.70 -17.55
C PHE A 114 15.22 -17.91 -17.39
N SER A 115 15.44 -18.37 -16.17
CA SER A 115 16.25 -19.54 -15.87
C SER A 115 15.71 -20.81 -16.54
N ARG A 116 14.40 -20.88 -16.81
CA ARG A 116 13.77 -21.99 -17.54
C ARG A 116 13.74 -21.78 -19.05
N ASP A 117 13.48 -20.57 -19.48
CA ASP A 117 13.08 -20.22 -20.86
C ASP A 117 14.20 -19.53 -21.65
N LEU A 118 15.15 -18.89 -20.98
CA LEU A 118 16.29 -18.17 -21.54
C LEU A 118 15.92 -17.24 -22.70
N SER A 119 14.72 -16.62 -22.64
CA SER A 119 14.24 -15.77 -23.71
C SER A 119 14.83 -14.36 -23.60
N GLU A 120 15.18 -13.77 -24.74
CA GLU A 120 15.68 -12.40 -24.82
C GLU A 120 14.64 -11.38 -24.33
N SER A 121 13.39 -11.62 -24.64
CA SER A 121 12.26 -10.80 -24.18
C SER A 121 12.17 -10.72 -22.65
N THR A 122 12.27 -11.87 -21.98
CA THR A 122 12.25 -11.94 -20.51
C THR A 122 13.47 -11.25 -19.92
N PHE A 123 14.65 -11.44 -20.51
CA PHE A 123 15.87 -10.76 -20.06
C PHE A 123 15.75 -9.24 -20.15
N ASN A 124 15.22 -8.72 -21.25
CA ASN A 124 15.03 -7.29 -21.45
C ASN A 124 14.02 -6.71 -20.44
N GLU A 125 12.98 -7.46 -20.12
CA GLU A 125 11.98 -7.04 -19.14
C GLU A 125 12.58 -6.95 -17.72
N ILE A 126 13.41 -7.94 -17.34
CA ILE A 126 14.14 -7.91 -16.06
C ILE A 126 15.04 -6.67 -15.98
N ARG A 127 15.76 -6.36 -17.04
CA ARG A 127 16.64 -5.18 -17.09
C ARG A 127 15.85 -3.89 -16.90
N LYS A 128 14.69 -3.78 -17.51
CA LYS A 128 13.78 -2.63 -17.39
C LYS A 128 13.34 -2.43 -15.95
N LEU A 129 12.92 -3.51 -15.29
CA LEU A 129 12.43 -3.46 -13.91
C LEU A 129 13.55 -3.11 -12.92
N LYS A 130 14.75 -3.63 -13.12
CA LYS A 130 15.91 -3.28 -12.30
C LYS A 130 16.29 -1.81 -12.42
N LYS A 131 16.15 -1.22 -13.59
CA LYS A 131 16.35 0.22 -13.78
C LYS A 131 15.32 1.03 -13.00
N LEU A 132 14.06 0.65 -13.04
CA LEU A 132 13.01 1.30 -12.26
C LEU A 132 13.28 1.23 -10.76
N GLN A 133 13.75 0.10 -10.27
CA GLN A 133 14.09 -0.10 -8.87
C GLN A 133 15.17 0.88 -8.37
N LYS A 134 16.16 1.19 -9.21
CA LYS A 134 17.25 2.13 -8.87
C LYS A 134 16.75 3.57 -8.66
N PHE A 135 15.66 3.95 -9.30
CA PHE A 135 15.12 5.32 -9.24
C PHE A 135 13.97 5.47 -8.25
N ASN A 136 13.57 4.40 -7.62
CA ASN A 136 12.60 4.42 -6.54
C ASN A 136 13.30 4.50 -5.20
#